data_62517d6213857170e47ae950a63ed7ad
#
_entry.id   62517d6213857170e47ae950a63ed7ad
#
_cell.length_a   1.000
_cell.length_b   1.000
_cell.length_c   1.000
_cell.angle_alpha   90.00
_cell.angle_beta   90.00
_cell.angle_gamma   90.00
#
_symmetry.space_group_name_H-M   'P 1'
#
loop_
_entity.id
_entity.type
_entity.pdbx_description
1 polymer ?
#
loop_
_entity_poly.entity_id
_entity_poly.type
_entity_poly.pdbx_seq_one_letter_code
_entity_poly.pdbx_strand_id
1 'polypeptide(L)'
;MTFLRNLPSRIILLLALVFIGSCARNPPSPTTNAHIRFYSINDFDQLSELSLVPNRDEAGCHNMPIDLEVHRIAQIGFDRCQVFNEADCAEGSALTVGWSGKKSRSDPNKNEPTQKLTQGSLWQFAGVREAAVSSWRCDPLE
;
A
#
# COMPACT_ATOMS: atom_id res chain seq x y z
N MET A 1 -56.72 -52.89 4.11
CA MET A 1 -56.74 -52.09 5.35
C MET A 1 -55.48 -51.19 5.35
N THR A 2 -55.69 -50.10 4.80
CA THR A 2 -55.55 -48.68 5.19
C THR A 2 -54.67 -48.41 6.41
N PHE A 3 -53.50 -47.75 6.16
CA PHE A 3 -52.94 -46.76 7.07
C PHE A 3 -51.90 -45.90 6.34
N LEU A 4 -52.35 -44.99 5.54
CA LEU A 4 -51.65 -43.76 5.18
C LEU A 4 -52.21 -42.67 6.09
N ARG A 5 -51.45 -42.12 7.00
CA ARG A 5 -51.81 -40.81 7.54
C ARG A 5 -50.61 -40.13 8.24
N ASN A 6 -50.35 -38.92 7.71
CA ASN A 6 -49.79 -37.78 8.39
C ASN A 6 -48.27 -37.75 8.61
N LEU A 7 -47.55 -37.39 7.57
CA LEU A 7 -46.36 -36.56 7.74
C LEU A 7 -46.78 -35.10 7.98
N PRO A 8 -46.37 -34.48 9.06
CA PRO A 8 -46.71 -33.08 9.32
C PRO A 8 -45.97 -32.17 8.38
N SER A 9 -46.75 -31.38 7.66
CA SER A 9 -46.36 -30.33 6.71
C SER A 9 -45.53 -29.17 7.34
N ARG A 10 -44.86 -29.39 8.45
CA ARG A 10 -44.10 -28.37 9.19
C ARG A 10 -42.60 -28.48 9.06
N ILE A 11 -42.07 -29.45 8.33
CA ILE A 11 -40.62 -29.65 8.17
C ILE A 11 -40.05 -28.94 6.91
N ILE A 12 -40.91 -28.51 6.00
CA ILE A 12 -40.49 -27.86 4.73
C ILE A 12 -40.28 -26.36 4.88
N LEU A 13 -40.66 -25.73 6.00
CA LEU A 13 -40.54 -24.29 6.19
C LEU A 13 -39.28 -23.82 6.91
N LEU A 14 -38.35 -24.71 7.27
CA LEU A 14 -37.13 -24.37 8.01
C LEU A 14 -35.84 -24.44 7.19
N LEU A 15 -35.90 -24.75 5.91
CA LEU A 15 -34.74 -24.83 5.01
C LEU A 15 -34.60 -23.64 4.06
N ALA A 16 -35.42 -22.61 4.18
CA ALA A 16 -35.42 -21.45 3.26
C ALA A 16 -34.80 -20.15 3.82
N LEU A 17 -34.18 -20.21 4.99
CA LEU A 17 -33.71 -18.99 5.68
C LEU A 17 -32.18 -18.90 5.96
N VAL A 18 -31.34 -19.62 5.23
CA VAL A 18 -29.87 -19.55 5.41
C VAL A 18 -29.14 -19.13 4.13
N PHE A 19 -29.79 -18.43 3.23
CA PHE A 19 -29.09 -17.69 2.16
C PHE A 19 -29.28 -16.18 2.33
N ILE A 20 -28.99 -15.67 3.52
CA ILE A 20 -28.63 -14.26 3.62
C ILE A 20 -27.18 -14.19 3.15
N GLY A 21 -27.04 -13.96 1.84
CA GLY A 21 -25.77 -13.79 1.20
C GLY A 21 -24.94 -12.77 1.96
N SER A 22 -23.81 -13.21 2.52
CA SER A 22 -22.71 -12.31 2.82
C SER A 22 -22.36 -11.62 1.51
N CYS A 23 -22.85 -10.39 1.31
CA CYS A 23 -22.22 -9.48 0.36
C CYS A 23 -20.79 -9.29 0.86
N ALA A 24 -19.91 -10.17 0.42
CA ALA A 24 -18.49 -9.92 0.50
C ALA A 24 -18.28 -8.58 -0.22
N ARG A 25 -18.09 -7.49 0.52
CA ARG A 25 -17.61 -6.25 -0.05
C ARG A 25 -16.30 -6.62 -0.72
N ASN A 26 -16.31 -6.65 -2.05
CA ASN A 26 -15.07 -6.73 -2.78
C ASN A 26 -14.20 -5.58 -2.28
N PRO A 27 -12.96 -5.83 -1.84
CA PRO A 27 -12.05 -4.75 -1.48
C PRO A 27 -12.01 -3.79 -2.68
N PRO A 28 -11.97 -2.47 -2.44
CA PRO A 28 -11.89 -1.50 -3.51
C PRO A 28 -10.75 -1.89 -4.43
N SER A 29 -11.04 -2.02 -5.72
CA SER A 29 -10.00 -2.32 -6.71
C SER A 29 -8.96 -1.22 -6.63
N PRO A 30 -7.66 -1.54 -6.45
CA PRO A 30 -6.64 -0.52 -6.45
C PRO A 30 -6.78 0.30 -7.74
N THR A 31 -6.72 1.63 -7.61
CA THR A 31 -6.78 2.51 -8.77
C THR A 31 -5.72 2.06 -9.76
N THR A 32 -6.06 1.87 -11.02
CA THR A 32 -5.21 1.28 -12.06
C THR A 32 -3.89 2.02 -12.31
N ASN A 33 -3.64 3.12 -11.59
CA ASN A 33 -2.47 3.98 -11.70
C ASN A 33 -1.66 4.12 -10.41
N ALA A 34 -1.94 3.31 -9.36
CA ALA A 34 -1.17 3.39 -8.13
C ALA A 34 0.26 2.89 -8.34
N HIS A 35 1.24 3.69 -7.98
CA HIS A 35 2.66 3.33 -8.12
C HIS A 35 3.53 4.13 -7.14
N ILE A 36 4.69 3.56 -6.80
CA ILE A 36 5.77 4.22 -6.10
C ILE A 36 6.97 4.37 -7.04
N ARG A 37 7.63 5.51 -7.00
CA ARG A 37 8.80 5.84 -7.82
C ARG A 37 9.99 6.17 -6.95
N PHE A 38 11.11 5.59 -7.30
CA PHE A 38 12.39 5.84 -6.67
C PHE A 38 13.29 6.56 -7.65
N TYR A 39 13.89 7.63 -7.21
CA TYR A 39 14.82 8.43 -8.02
C TYR A 39 16.21 8.30 -7.43
N SER A 40 17.16 7.87 -8.22
CA SER A 40 18.59 7.83 -7.91
C SER A 40 19.35 8.87 -8.73
N ILE A 41 20.50 9.28 -8.25
CA ILE A 41 21.41 10.17 -8.95
C ILE A 41 22.66 9.36 -9.27
N ASN A 42 23.08 9.33 -10.55
CA ASN A 42 24.32 8.68 -10.94
C ASN A 42 25.53 9.61 -10.74
N ASP A 43 26.74 9.10 -11.00
CA ASP A 43 28.01 9.83 -10.84
C ASP A 43 28.11 11.08 -11.73
N PHE A 44 27.20 11.24 -12.71
CA PHE A 44 27.13 12.40 -13.61
C PHE A 44 25.99 13.37 -13.22
N ASP A 45 25.47 13.29 -12.00
CA ASP A 45 24.32 14.06 -11.52
C ASP A 45 23.03 13.87 -12.37
N GLN A 46 22.93 12.77 -13.11
CA GLN A 46 21.72 12.44 -13.88
C GLN A 46 20.75 11.67 -13.02
N LEU A 47 19.48 12.09 -13.10
CA LEU A 47 18.39 11.45 -12.39
C LEU A 47 17.91 10.21 -13.15
N SER A 48 17.91 9.07 -12.48
CA SER A 48 17.30 7.83 -12.95
C SER A 48 16.02 7.55 -12.18
N GLU A 49 15.01 6.97 -12.83
CA GLU A 49 13.72 6.64 -12.23
C GLU A 49 13.48 5.13 -12.30
N LEU A 50 13.12 4.54 -11.16
CA LEU A 50 12.55 3.20 -11.05
C LEU A 50 11.10 3.32 -10.58
N SER A 51 10.16 2.91 -11.42
CA SER A 51 8.73 2.93 -11.09
C SER A 51 8.24 1.51 -10.80
N LEU A 52 7.68 1.29 -9.62
CA LEU A 52 7.18 0.00 -9.16
C LEU A 52 5.67 0.06 -8.97
N VAL A 53 4.98 -0.95 -9.50
CA VAL A 53 3.53 -1.13 -9.38
C VAL A 53 3.30 -2.44 -8.63
N PRO A 54 2.62 -2.42 -7.48
CA PRO A 54 2.28 -3.67 -6.79
C PRO A 54 1.33 -4.51 -7.64
N ASN A 55 1.53 -5.81 -7.67
CA ASN A 55 0.56 -6.72 -8.25
C ASN A 55 -0.74 -6.66 -7.45
N ARG A 56 -1.88 -6.82 -8.11
CA ARG A 56 -3.20 -6.74 -7.48
C ARG A 56 -3.40 -7.72 -6.33
N ASP A 57 -2.69 -8.84 -6.36
CA ASP A 57 -2.84 -9.95 -5.40
C ASP A 57 -1.80 -9.93 -4.28
N GLU A 58 -0.84 -9.00 -4.32
CA GLU A 58 0.24 -8.88 -3.34
C GLU A 58 0.04 -7.62 -2.49
N ALA A 59 -0.90 -7.70 -1.54
CA ALA A 59 -0.95 -6.70 -0.46
C ALA A 59 0.22 -6.95 0.50
N GLY A 60 0.94 -5.90 0.87
CA GLY A 60 1.95 -6.00 1.91
C GLY A 60 3.33 -5.51 1.52
N CYS A 61 4.34 -6.20 1.97
CA CYS A 61 5.73 -5.83 1.77
C CYS A 61 6.26 -6.30 0.43
N HIS A 62 7.04 -5.44 -0.23
CA HIS A 62 7.69 -5.70 -1.50
C HIS A 62 9.18 -5.41 -1.38
N ASN A 63 10.03 -6.34 -1.79
CA ASN A 63 11.46 -6.12 -1.87
C ASN A 63 11.83 -5.37 -3.15
N MET A 64 12.88 -4.58 -3.09
CA MET A 64 13.43 -3.91 -4.26
C MET A 64 14.02 -4.95 -5.22
N PRO A 65 13.79 -4.82 -6.53
CA PRO A 65 14.33 -5.77 -7.52
C PRO A 65 15.84 -5.60 -7.74
N ILE A 66 16.42 -4.50 -7.31
CA ILE A 66 17.83 -4.15 -7.42
C ILE A 66 18.27 -3.35 -6.20
N ASP A 67 19.53 -3.41 -5.87
CA ASP A 67 20.14 -2.50 -4.89
C ASP A 67 20.19 -1.08 -5.47
N LEU A 68 19.61 -0.13 -4.78
CA LEU A 68 19.49 1.23 -5.26
C LEU A 68 19.69 2.23 -4.12
N GLU A 69 20.66 3.14 -4.30
CA GLU A 69 20.76 4.36 -3.50
C GLU A 69 19.72 5.37 -3.99
N VAL A 70 18.76 5.67 -3.15
CA VAL A 70 17.61 6.50 -3.48
C VAL A 70 17.84 7.92 -2.99
N HIS A 71 17.69 8.89 -3.89
CA HIS A 71 17.76 10.31 -3.57
C HIS A 71 16.38 10.88 -3.20
N ARG A 72 15.34 10.46 -3.91
CA ARG A 72 13.98 11.00 -3.75
C ARG A 72 12.93 9.92 -4.04
N ILE A 73 11.77 10.07 -3.41
CA ILE A 73 10.66 9.15 -3.57
C ILE A 73 9.40 9.94 -3.95
N ALA A 74 8.58 9.35 -4.83
CA ALA A 74 7.24 9.78 -5.14
C ALA A 74 6.28 8.61 -4.96
N GLN A 75 5.07 8.86 -4.47
CA GLN A 75 4.00 7.89 -4.51
C GLN A 75 2.71 8.52 -5.01
N ILE A 76 1.93 7.77 -5.77
CA ILE A 76 0.66 8.17 -6.35
C ILE A 76 -0.33 7.03 -6.22
N GLY A 77 -1.55 7.35 -5.79
CA GLY A 77 -2.64 6.38 -5.74
C GLY A 77 -2.67 5.49 -4.49
N PHE A 78 -1.84 5.77 -3.48
CA PHE A 78 -1.89 5.12 -2.17
C PHE A 78 -2.27 6.13 -1.09
N ASP A 79 -2.83 5.66 0.02
CA ASP A 79 -3.03 6.48 1.23
C ASP A 79 -1.67 6.89 1.79
N ARG A 80 -0.82 5.91 2.02
CA ARG A 80 0.54 6.11 2.53
C ARG A 80 1.45 4.97 2.12
N CYS A 81 2.75 5.28 2.02
CA CYS A 81 3.80 4.29 1.85
C CYS A 81 4.84 4.40 2.95
N GLN A 82 5.58 3.33 3.17
CA GLN A 82 6.79 3.27 3.99
C GLN A 82 7.90 2.62 3.18
N VAL A 83 9.13 3.04 3.42
CA VAL A 83 10.33 2.46 2.81
C VAL A 83 11.31 2.03 3.89
N PHE A 84 12.07 0.98 3.64
CA PHE A 84 12.89 0.30 4.62
C PHE A 84 14.29 0.08 4.06
N ASN A 85 15.29 0.18 4.92
CA ASN A 85 16.68 -0.11 4.53
C ASN A 85 17.04 -1.60 4.62
N GLU A 86 16.13 -2.44 5.13
CA GLU A 86 16.27 -3.89 5.16
C GLU A 86 15.17 -4.55 4.31
N ALA A 87 15.42 -5.79 3.89
CA ALA A 87 14.45 -6.60 3.16
C ALA A 87 13.21 -6.93 4.03
N ASP A 88 12.15 -7.39 3.38
CA ASP A 88 10.93 -7.90 4.01
C ASP A 88 10.24 -6.90 4.97
N CYS A 89 10.45 -5.58 4.74
CA CYS A 89 9.92 -4.50 5.57
C CYS A 89 10.21 -4.72 7.06
N ALA A 90 11.43 -5.10 7.38
CA ALA A 90 11.86 -5.47 8.72
C ALA A 90 11.47 -4.39 9.74
N GLU A 91 10.84 -4.80 10.82
CA GLU A 91 10.36 -3.90 11.86
C GLU A 91 11.55 -3.14 12.49
N GLY A 92 11.42 -1.81 12.57
CA GLY A 92 12.50 -0.94 13.06
C GLY A 92 13.45 -0.43 11.98
N SER A 93 13.41 -0.96 10.75
CA SER A 93 14.25 -0.51 9.62
C SER A 93 13.60 0.56 8.73
N ALA A 94 12.43 1.07 9.12
CA ALA A 94 11.71 2.10 8.37
C ALA A 94 12.51 3.41 8.33
N LEU A 95 12.74 3.89 7.10
CA LEU A 95 13.48 5.12 6.86
C LEU A 95 12.62 6.36 7.14
N THR A 96 13.22 7.36 7.74
CA THR A 96 12.59 8.65 7.98
C THR A 96 12.76 9.55 6.77
N VAL A 97 11.67 10.12 6.30
CA VAL A 97 11.60 11.02 5.15
C VAL A 97 11.05 12.38 5.55
N GLY A 98 11.35 13.39 4.77
CA GLY A 98 10.81 14.73 4.90
C GLY A 98 10.34 15.28 3.56
N TRP A 99 9.38 16.19 3.60
CA TRP A 99 8.89 16.87 2.41
C TRP A 99 9.87 17.98 2.00
N SER A 100 10.46 17.90 0.82
CA SER A 100 11.42 18.89 0.32
C SER A 100 10.80 20.04 -0.50
N GLY A 101 9.50 19.98 -0.75
CA GLY A 101 8.77 21.01 -1.45
C GLY A 101 8.50 22.27 -0.59
N LYS A 102 7.81 23.25 -1.19
CA LYS A 102 7.34 24.39 -0.43
C LYS A 102 6.44 23.93 0.73
N LYS A 103 6.63 24.51 1.91
CA LYS A 103 5.81 24.20 3.08
C LYS A 103 4.32 24.24 2.71
N SER A 104 3.63 23.16 2.93
CA SER A 104 2.20 23.08 2.69
C SER A 104 1.45 23.85 3.76
N ARG A 105 0.63 24.81 3.37
CA ARG A 105 -0.29 25.48 4.29
C ARG A 105 -1.53 24.63 4.57
N SER A 106 -1.87 23.73 3.67
CA SER A 106 -3.06 22.86 3.78
C SER A 106 -2.77 21.56 4.53
N ASP A 107 -1.50 21.16 4.65
CA ASP A 107 -1.10 19.95 5.36
C ASP A 107 0.21 20.21 6.14
N PRO A 108 0.12 20.72 7.36
CA PRO A 108 1.27 21.01 8.20
C PRO A 108 2.09 19.75 8.54
N ASN A 109 1.48 18.56 8.54
CA ASN A 109 2.17 17.30 8.85
C ASN A 109 3.20 16.91 7.79
N LYS A 110 3.07 17.41 6.56
CA LYS A 110 4.07 17.20 5.50
C LYS A 110 5.41 17.89 5.77
N ASN A 111 5.44 18.86 6.68
CA ASN A 111 6.65 19.63 6.95
C ASN A 111 7.56 18.97 8.00
N GLU A 112 7.10 17.93 8.68
CA GLU A 112 7.85 17.23 9.72
C GLU A 112 8.43 15.91 9.20
N PRO A 113 9.61 15.50 9.69
CA PRO A 113 10.16 14.18 9.38
C PRO A 113 9.18 13.07 9.80
N THR A 114 8.95 12.11 8.92
CA THR A 114 7.99 11.03 9.11
C THR A 114 8.48 9.74 8.47
N GLN A 115 7.97 8.60 8.91
CA GLN A 115 8.15 7.31 8.23
C GLN A 115 7.01 6.99 7.24
N LYS A 116 6.08 7.93 7.04
CA LYS A 116 4.89 7.73 6.20
C LYS A 116 4.89 8.72 5.05
N LEU A 117 5.09 8.23 3.84
CA LEU A 117 4.98 9.02 2.62
C LEU A 117 3.51 9.11 2.21
N THR A 118 2.94 10.29 2.25
CA THR A 118 1.64 10.58 1.63
C THR A 118 1.80 10.93 0.15
N GLN A 119 0.71 11.13 -0.59
CA GLN A 119 0.80 11.46 -2.01
C GLN A 119 1.73 12.63 -2.31
N GLY A 120 2.60 12.45 -3.29
CA GLY A 120 3.51 13.49 -3.77
C GLY A 120 4.84 12.96 -4.28
N SER A 121 5.66 13.86 -4.83
CA SER A 121 6.88 13.54 -5.55
C SER A 121 8.16 14.15 -4.97
N LEU A 122 8.09 14.75 -3.79
CA LEU A 122 9.21 15.50 -3.24
C LEU A 122 9.64 14.99 -1.85
N TRP A 123 9.48 13.69 -1.60
CA TRP A 123 9.95 13.05 -0.39
C TRP A 123 11.44 12.77 -0.48
N GLN A 124 12.22 13.21 0.50
CA GLN A 124 13.65 12.99 0.64
C GLN A 124 13.96 12.42 2.03
N PHE A 125 15.12 11.78 2.18
CA PHE A 125 15.51 11.22 3.47
C PHE A 125 15.93 12.32 4.44
N ALA A 126 15.54 12.17 5.71
CA ALA A 126 15.89 13.11 6.75
C ALA A 126 17.37 12.96 7.13
N GLY A 127 18.13 14.05 6.99
CA GLY A 127 19.52 14.12 7.44
C GLY A 127 20.56 13.53 6.48
N VAL A 128 20.14 12.88 5.37
CA VAL A 128 21.07 12.33 4.36
C VAL A 128 20.60 12.67 2.94
N ARG A 129 21.53 12.75 2.00
CA ARG A 129 21.21 13.03 0.60
C ARG A 129 20.59 11.84 -0.09
N GLU A 130 21.06 10.64 0.22
CA GLU A 130 20.65 9.37 -0.38
C GLU A 130 20.62 8.29 0.69
N ALA A 131 19.80 7.29 0.51
CA ALA A 131 19.75 6.11 1.37
C ALA A 131 19.47 4.84 0.55
N ALA A 132 20.07 3.74 1.00
CA ALA A 132 19.76 2.42 0.48
C ALA A 132 18.33 2.04 0.85
N VAL A 133 17.51 1.71 -0.14
CA VAL A 133 16.16 1.18 0.04
C VAL A 133 16.14 -0.27 -0.40
N SER A 134 15.78 -1.18 0.52
CA SER A 134 15.74 -2.62 0.26
C SER A 134 14.32 -3.16 0.14
N SER A 135 13.34 -2.50 0.77
CA SER A 135 11.93 -2.89 0.66
C SER A 135 10.98 -1.71 0.86
N TRP A 136 9.72 -1.92 0.49
CA TRP A 136 8.67 -0.91 0.62
C TRP A 136 7.31 -1.55 0.84
N ARG A 137 6.39 -0.79 1.42
CA ARG A 137 5.00 -1.17 1.66
C ARG A 137 4.10 0.04 1.47
N CYS A 138 2.97 -0.15 0.79
CA CYS A 138 1.97 0.90 0.61
C CYS A 138 0.58 0.41 1.02
N ASP A 139 -0.16 1.28 1.67
CA ASP A 139 -1.56 1.06 2.02
C ASP A 139 -2.45 1.62 0.90
N PRO A 140 -3.47 0.88 0.43
CA PRO A 140 -4.40 1.35 -0.60
C PRO A 140 -5.19 2.56 -0.10
N LEU A 141 -5.70 3.38 -1.02
CA LEU A 141 -6.73 4.37 -0.72
C LEU A 141 -8.02 3.65 -0.32
N GLU A 142 -8.61 4.04 0.81
CA GLU A 142 -9.93 3.58 1.25
C GLU A 142 -11.07 4.18 0.43
#